data_d985a66db6b9758ae3d34db781ab1438
#
_entry.id   d985a66db6b9758ae3d34db781ab1438
#
_cell.length_a   1.000
_cell.length_b   1.000
_cell.length_c   1.000
_cell.angle_alpha   90.00
_cell.angle_beta   90.00
_cell.angle_gamma   90.00
#
_symmetry.space_group_name_H-M   'P 1'
#
loop_
_entity.id
_entity.type
_entity.pdbx_description
1 polymer ?
#
loop_
_entity_poly.entity_id
_entity_poly.type
_entity_poly.pdbx_seq_one_letter_code
_entity_poly.pdbx_strand_id
1 'polypeptide(L)'
;MLGLGYVGCVTAACLARIGHRVTGVDRDQFKVDSVLGGRAPFFEPGLEELVRDGVAAGRLSATVSLADAVSDADVALICVGTPSEKNGNLGLDQLRRVSQELAELLPGRTKRLIVAVRSTVYPGTCEEIVLPAFGGSPLVAVVSNPEFLREGAAVRDFMEPSLLVVGGSSPEAVHQVAGIYSGLAVEPSIVALRTAEMIKYACNAFHAVKISFANEIGALAGQLGIDGAEVMETLCRDHSLNISPAYLKPGFAFGGSCLPKDLRALVYRASRLDLKLPMLESVLPSNSAQLDRAIAVALDLPGERIGVFGLAFKENTDDLRESPVVLLLETLIGKGRKVRVHDPHIQLGEIYGSNQRYIMNAIPHIGNLLDDQLDAMLTWADHILVAQKPSAAVQERLVASGKPLIDLVGALRRDLDRATVSV
;
A
#
# COMPACT_ATOMS: atom_id res chain seq x y z
N MET A 1 0.79 8.13 18.60
CA MET A 1 0.41 7.57 17.29
C MET A 1 -0.93 6.89 17.45
N LEU A 2 -1.97 7.31 16.76
CA LEU A 2 -3.33 6.79 16.90
C LEU A 2 -3.67 5.87 15.72
N GLY A 3 -3.68 4.57 15.99
CA GLY A 3 -3.72 3.48 15.03
C GLY A 3 -2.34 2.87 14.80
N LEU A 4 -2.20 1.57 15.09
CA LEU A 4 -1.01 0.76 14.83
C LEU A 4 -1.26 -0.19 13.64
N GLY A 5 -1.97 0.33 12.63
CA GLY A 5 -1.98 -0.27 11.31
C GLY A 5 -0.63 -0.05 10.61
N TYR A 6 -0.56 -0.41 9.32
CA TYR A 6 0.68 -0.36 8.56
C TYR A 6 1.39 1.00 8.68
N VAL A 7 0.71 2.08 8.29
CA VAL A 7 1.26 3.45 8.33
C VAL A 7 1.66 3.86 9.74
N GLY A 8 0.77 3.59 10.73
CA GLY A 8 1.01 4.04 12.10
C GLY A 8 2.17 3.32 12.77
N CYS A 9 2.30 2.00 12.60
CA CYS A 9 3.37 1.23 13.21
C CYS A 9 4.73 1.58 12.59
N VAL A 10 4.83 1.64 11.27
CA VAL A 10 6.07 2.07 10.58
C VAL A 10 6.45 3.48 11.01
N THR A 11 5.50 4.43 10.98
CA THR A 11 5.75 5.81 11.40
C THR A 11 6.22 5.88 12.86
N ALA A 12 5.57 5.13 13.77
CA ALA A 12 5.93 5.12 15.18
C ALA A 12 7.36 4.59 15.42
N ALA A 13 7.71 3.48 14.79
CA ALA A 13 9.04 2.88 14.90
C ALA A 13 10.15 3.78 14.33
N CYS A 14 9.90 4.38 13.17
CA CYS A 14 10.85 5.30 12.53
C CYS A 14 11.02 6.60 13.34
N LEU A 15 9.95 7.19 13.86
CA LEU A 15 10.04 8.36 14.75
C LEU A 15 10.81 8.04 16.04
N ALA A 16 10.60 6.86 16.63
CA ALA A 16 11.38 6.41 17.77
C ALA A 16 12.87 6.25 17.42
N ARG A 17 13.19 5.79 16.22
CA ARG A 17 14.57 5.65 15.71
C ARG A 17 15.28 7.00 15.61
N ILE A 18 14.60 8.05 15.14
CA ILE A 18 15.18 9.40 15.01
C ILE A 18 15.13 10.20 16.32
N GLY A 19 14.67 9.59 17.43
CA GLY A 19 14.87 10.14 18.78
C GLY A 19 13.60 10.58 19.50
N HIS A 20 12.42 10.48 18.91
CA HIS A 20 11.17 10.83 19.58
C HIS A 20 10.73 9.74 20.58
N ARG A 21 10.01 10.17 21.63
CA ARG A 21 9.22 9.24 22.45
C ARG A 21 7.85 9.08 21.81
N VAL A 22 7.51 7.86 21.45
CA VAL A 22 6.28 7.55 20.73
C VAL A 22 5.47 6.51 21.51
N THR A 23 4.21 6.83 21.78
CA THR A 23 3.23 5.88 22.30
C THR A 23 2.21 5.57 21.21
N GLY A 24 2.17 4.31 20.77
CA GLY A 24 1.17 3.80 19.85
C GLY A 24 -0.14 3.49 20.57
N VAL A 25 -1.27 3.86 19.97
CA VAL A 25 -2.60 3.50 20.47
C VAL A 25 -3.32 2.68 19.43
N ASP A 26 -3.78 1.51 19.79
CA ASP A 26 -4.68 0.71 18.93
C ASP A 26 -5.68 -0.04 19.80
N ARG A 27 -6.88 -0.28 19.31
CA ARG A 27 -7.92 -1.07 19.98
C ARG A 27 -7.68 -2.57 19.91
N ASP A 28 -6.85 -2.99 18.96
CA ASP A 28 -6.44 -4.38 18.78
C ASP A 28 -5.32 -4.70 19.77
N GLN A 29 -5.68 -5.44 20.84
CA GLN A 29 -4.74 -5.86 21.88
C GLN A 29 -3.55 -6.63 21.31
N PHE A 30 -3.76 -7.42 20.27
CA PHE A 30 -2.67 -8.17 19.62
C PHE A 30 -1.58 -7.23 19.09
N LYS A 31 -1.94 -6.13 18.47
CA LYS A 31 -0.96 -5.16 17.96
C LYS A 31 -0.21 -4.47 19.09
N VAL A 32 -0.94 -4.10 20.14
CA VAL A 32 -0.36 -3.48 21.34
C VAL A 32 0.64 -4.44 21.97
N ASP A 33 0.26 -5.70 22.21
CA ASP A 33 1.13 -6.71 22.81
C ASP A 33 2.33 -7.05 21.92
N SER A 34 2.14 -7.08 20.60
CA SER A 34 3.23 -7.27 19.65
C SER A 34 4.28 -6.19 19.79
N VAL A 35 3.87 -4.92 19.72
CA VAL A 35 4.79 -3.78 19.85
C VAL A 35 5.46 -3.77 21.21
N LEU A 36 4.72 -3.97 22.32
CA LEU A 36 5.30 -4.04 23.67
C LEU A 36 6.30 -5.20 23.81
N GLY A 37 6.05 -6.30 23.13
CA GLY A 37 6.97 -7.45 23.05
C GLY A 37 8.16 -7.27 22.10
N GLY A 38 8.35 -6.06 21.55
CA GLY A 38 9.44 -5.76 20.60
C GLY A 38 9.28 -6.43 19.24
N ARG A 39 8.05 -6.76 18.84
CA ARG A 39 7.72 -7.44 17.56
C ARG A 39 6.85 -6.55 16.69
N ALA A 40 7.08 -6.62 15.38
CA ALA A 40 6.21 -5.97 14.40
C ALA A 40 4.88 -6.76 14.28
N PRO A 41 3.71 -6.08 14.26
CA PRO A 41 2.42 -6.75 14.12
C PRO A 41 2.10 -7.23 12.69
N PHE A 42 2.98 -7.02 11.74
CA PHE A 42 2.92 -7.47 10.34
C PHE A 42 4.32 -7.43 9.74
N PHE A 43 4.47 -8.06 8.57
CA PHE A 43 5.75 -8.06 7.87
C PHE A 43 6.00 -6.74 7.12
N GLU A 44 7.16 -6.15 7.38
CA GLU A 44 7.75 -5.06 6.59
C GLU A 44 9.27 -5.12 6.77
N PRO A 45 10.07 -5.08 5.69
CA PRO A 45 11.53 -5.13 5.78
C PRO A 45 12.10 -4.07 6.74
N GLY A 46 12.85 -4.52 7.74
CA GLY A 46 13.50 -3.66 8.74
C GLY A 46 12.59 -3.17 9.88
N LEU A 47 11.29 -3.38 9.84
CA LEU A 47 10.37 -2.90 10.88
C LEU A 47 10.56 -3.63 12.21
N GLU A 48 10.74 -4.94 12.17
CA GLU A 48 10.94 -5.78 13.39
C GLU A 48 12.11 -5.26 14.23
N GLU A 49 13.24 -4.95 13.59
CA GLU A 49 14.42 -4.41 14.28
C GLU A 49 14.14 -3.04 14.88
N LEU A 50 13.47 -2.16 14.15
CA LEU A 50 13.13 -0.82 14.64
C LEU A 50 12.20 -0.86 15.84
N VAL A 51 11.18 -1.74 15.83
CA VAL A 51 10.25 -1.92 16.95
C VAL A 51 11.00 -2.44 18.17
N ARG A 52 11.78 -3.51 18.02
CA ARG A 52 12.59 -4.10 19.11
C ARG A 52 13.54 -3.06 19.72
N ASP A 53 14.30 -2.35 18.89
CA ASP A 53 15.28 -1.37 19.35
C ASP A 53 14.60 -0.15 19.98
N GLY A 54 13.47 0.30 19.45
CA GLY A 54 12.66 1.39 19.98
C GLY A 54 12.11 1.07 21.37
N VAL A 55 11.58 -0.14 21.56
CA VAL A 55 11.06 -0.61 22.85
C VAL A 55 12.20 -0.81 23.85
N ALA A 56 13.29 -1.46 23.45
CA ALA A 56 14.47 -1.65 24.32
C ALA A 56 15.09 -0.33 24.77
N ALA A 57 15.06 0.71 23.92
CA ALA A 57 15.53 2.05 24.25
C ALA A 57 14.51 2.89 25.06
N GLY A 58 13.32 2.38 25.36
CA GLY A 58 12.24 3.10 26.05
C GLY A 58 11.66 4.27 25.25
N ARG A 59 11.88 4.30 23.94
CA ARG A 59 11.37 5.35 23.04
C ARG A 59 10.09 4.97 22.32
N LEU A 60 9.78 3.68 22.22
CA LEU A 60 8.53 3.17 21.64
C LEU A 60 7.77 2.39 22.72
N SER A 61 6.49 2.71 22.85
CA SER A 61 5.54 2.02 23.73
C SER A 61 4.21 1.89 23.01
N ALA A 62 3.31 1.07 23.55
CA ALA A 62 1.95 0.93 23.03
C ALA A 62 0.94 0.77 24.15
N THR A 63 -0.31 1.17 23.91
CA THR A 63 -1.41 1.05 24.86
C THR A 63 -2.75 1.00 24.12
N VAL A 64 -3.77 0.44 24.77
CA VAL A 64 -5.17 0.57 24.31
C VAL A 64 -5.82 1.85 24.85
N SER A 65 -5.21 2.51 25.83
CA SER A 65 -5.74 3.71 26.49
C SER A 65 -5.30 4.97 25.74
N LEU A 66 -6.27 5.64 25.09
CA LEU A 66 -6.02 6.92 24.45
C LEU A 66 -5.66 8.00 25.48
N ALA A 67 -6.31 7.99 26.64
CA ALA A 67 -6.07 8.97 27.70
C ALA A 67 -4.63 8.93 28.21
N ASP A 68 -4.09 7.74 28.43
CA ASP A 68 -2.70 7.57 28.91
C ASP A 68 -1.70 8.07 27.87
N ALA A 69 -1.97 7.78 26.60
CA ALA A 69 -1.06 8.13 25.49
C ALA A 69 -1.01 9.64 25.20
N VAL A 70 -2.14 10.35 25.38
CA VAL A 70 -2.21 11.78 25.01
C VAL A 70 -2.01 12.73 26.19
N SER A 71 -1.97 12.23 27.43
CA SER A 71 -1.87 13.08 28.64
C SER A 71 -0.74 14.11 28.56
N ASP A 72 0.44 13.72 28.09
CA ASP A 72 1.64 14.57 27.95
C ASP A 72 2.15 14.69 26.48
N ALA A 73 1.34 14.30 25.51
CA ALA A 73 1.75 14.35 24.11
C ALA A 73 1.75 15.77 23.55
N ASP A 74 2.76 16.13 22.77
CA ASP A 74 2.82 17.39 22.03
C ASP A 74 2.07 17.27 20.69
N VAL A 75 2.16 16.12 20.03
CA VAL A 75 1.55 15.83 18.72
C VAL A 75 0.83 14.49 18.75
N ALA A 76 -0.43 14.47 18.33
CA ALA A 76 -1.23 13.27 18.08
C ALA A 76 -1.31 13.03 16.57
N LEU A 77 -0.59 12.01 16.08
CA LEU A 77 -0.64 11.59 14.68
C LEU A 77 -1.77 10.57 14.49
N ILE A 78 -2.80 10.93 13.73
CA ILE A 78 -3.94 10.05 13.44
C ILE A 78 -3.60 9.20 12.20
N CYS A 79 -3.47 7.88 12.41
CA CYS A 79 -3.17 6.87 11.40
C CYS A 79 -4.25 5.77 11.35
N VAL A 80 -5.50 6.12 11.63
CA VAL A 80 -6.60 5.17 11.57
C VAL A 80 -6.98 4.83 10.14
N GLY A 81 -7.58 3.65 9.95
CA GLY A 81 -8.03 3.22 8.64
C GLY A 81 -9.19 4.06 8.11
N THR A 82 -9.15 4.33 6.80
CA THR A 82 -10.23 4.99 6.05
C THR A 82 -10.64 4.06 4.90
N PRO A 83 -11.39 2.97 5.19
CA PRO A 83 -11.73 1.97 4.18
C PRO A 83 -12.68 2.54 3.13
N SER A 84 -12.66 1.93 1.92
CA SER A 84 -13.64 2.25 0.89
C SER A 84 -15.00 1.67 1.27
N GLU A 85 -16.05 2.48 1.16
CA GLU A 85 -17.42 2.04 1.23
C GLU A 85 -17.87 1.38 -0.09
N LYS A 86 -19.01 0.67 -0.06
CA LYS A 86 -19.55 -0.01 -1.26
C LYS A 86 -19.85 0.92 -2.43
N ASN A 87 -20.18 2.18 -2.15
CA ASN A 87 -20.46 3.22 -3.15
C ASN A 87 -19.19 3.91 -3.69
N GLY A 88 -18.00 3.51 -3.21
CA GLY A 88 -16.72 4.13 -3.54
C GLY A 88 -16.32 5.30 -2.65
N ASN A 89 -17.20 5.73 -1.73
CA ASN A 89 -16.88 6.77 -0.77
C ASN A 89 -15.85 6.30 0.26
N LEU A 90 -15.29 7.25 1.00
CA LEU A 90 -14.33 6.97 2.06
C LEU A 90 -15.05 6.85 3.40
N GLY A 91 -14.87 5.72 4.10
CA GLY A 91 -15.39 5.50 5.44
C GLY A 91 -14.57 6.28 6.47
N LEU A 92 -15.17 7.32 7.05
CA LEU A 92 -14.51 8.25 7.97
C LEU A 92 -14.90 8.01 9.45
N ASP A 93 -15.61 6.94 9.75
CA ASP A 93 -16.12 6.67 11.11
C ASP A 93 -15.02 6.55 12.15
N GLN A 94 -13.90 5.90 11.79
CA GLN A 94 -12.76 5.79 12.72
C GLN A 94 -12.12 7.16 12.98
N LEU A 95 -12.02 8.01 11.96
CA LEU A 95 -11.49 9.36 12.09
C LEU A 95 -12.40 10.23 12.97
N ARG A 96 -13.72 10.21 12.72
CA ARG A 96 -14.71 10.93 13.54
C ARG A 96 -14.61 10.52 15.00
N ARG A 97 -14.60 9.21 15.25
CA ARG A 97 -14.55 8.64 16.59
C ARG A 97 -13.27 9.06 17.32
N VAL A 98 -12.10 8.89 16.72
CA VAL A 98 -10.83 9.26 17.37
C VAL A 98 -10.74 10.76 17.61
N SER A 99 -11.30 11.59 16.72
CA SER A 99 -11.35 13.04 16.91
C SER A 99 -12.26 13.43 18.09
N GLN A 100 -13.41 12.76 18.25
CA GLN A 100 -14.32 12.97 19.38
C GLN A 100 -13.69 12.50 20.70
N GLU A 101 -13.11 11.30 20.73
CA GLU A 101 -12.41 10.77 21.89
C GLU A 101 -11.25 11.69 22.34
N LEU A 102 -10.50 12.26 21.39
CA LEU A 102 -9.47 13.28 21.70
C LEU A 102 -10.09 14.55 22.29
N ALA A 103 -11.22 15.01 21.76
CA ALA A 103 -11.88 16.20 22.25
C ALA A 103 -12.38 16.06 23.70
N GLU A 104 -12.86 14.87 24.08
CA GLU A 104 -13.28 14.54 25.44
C GLU A 104 -12.14 14.60 26.46
N LEU A 105 -10.89 14.44 26.01
CA LEU A 105 -9.71 14.48 26.86
C LEU A 105 -9.09 15.89 27.02
N LEU A 106 -9.57 16.88 26.26
CA LEU A 106 -9.04 18.25 26.33
C LEU A 106 -9.25 18.97 27.66
N PRO A 107 -10.38 18.80 28.37
CA PRO A 107 -10.63 19.57 29.60
C PRO A 107 -9.57 19.42 30.70
N GLY A 108 -8.78 18.37 30.67
CA GLY A 108 -7.68 18.14 31.63
C GLY A 108 -6.31 18.67 31.15
N ARG A 109 -6.21 19.23 29.96
CA ARG A 109 -4.92 19.64 29.38
C ARG A 109 -4.63 21.11 29.63
N THR A 110 -3.36 21.39 29.91
CA THR A 110 -2.81 22.76 30.02
C THR A 110 -1.93 23.14 28.83
N LYS A 111 -1.43 22.12 28.10
CA LYS A 111 -0.59 22.32 26.92
C LYS A 111 -1.43 22.11 25.65
N ARG A 112 -1.12 22.90 24.63
CA ARG A 112 -1.70 22.73 23.28
C ARG A 112 -1.36 21.36 22.73
N LEU A 113 -2.31 20.70 22.09
CA LEU A 113 -2.14 19.46 21.34
C LEU A 113 -2.22 19.76 19.85
N ILE A 114 -1.23 19.33 19.08
CA ILE A 114 -1.34 19.35 17.63
C ILE A 114 -1.89 18.00 17.18
N VAL A 115 -3.01 18.05 16.49
CA VAL A 115 -3.64 16.87 15.87
C VAL A 115 -3.25 16.83 14.41
N ALA A 116 -2.32 15.93 14.06
CA ALA A 116 -1.85 15.75 12.71
C ALA A 116 -2.55 14.55 12.06
N VAL A 117 -3.35 14.80 11.04
CA VAL A 117 -4.04 13.76 10.27
C VAL A 117 -3.09 13.18 9.23
N ARG A 118 -2.68 11.93 9.42
CA ARG A 118 -1.80 11.20 8.51
C ARG A 118 -2.57 10.17 7.69
N SER A 119 -3.76 9.78 8.12
CA SER A 119 -4.71 8.97 7.33
C SER A 119 -5.00 9.66 6.01
N THR A 120 -5.15 8.87 4.95
CA THR A 120 -5.59 9.39 3.64
C THR A 120 -7.04 9.83 3.74
N VAL A 121 -7.28 11.10 3.53
CA VAL A 121 -8.60 11.73 3.63
C VAL A 121 -8.85 12.69 2.48
N TYR A 122 -10.12 12.94 2.15
CA TYR A 122 -10.51 13.90 1.12
C TYR A 122 -10.13 15.33 1.45
N PRO A 123 -9.85 16.16 0.42
CA PRO A 123 -9.76 17.60 0.59
C PRO A 123 -10.98 18.19 1.29
N GLY A 124 -10.75 18.83 2.42
CA GLY A 124 -11.78 19.41 3.29
C GLY A 124 -12.10 18.55 4.52
N THR A 125 -11.66 17.30 4.61
CA THR A 125 -11.96 16.42 5.75
C THR A 125 -11.46 16.99 7.07
N CYS A 126 -10.26 17.55 7.12
CA CYS A 126 -9.74 18.18 8.32
C CYS A 126 -10.59 19.36 8.78
N GLU A 127 -11.08 20.19 7.84
CA GLU A 127 -11.90 21.37 8.14
C GLU A 127 -13.35 21.03 8.49
N GLU A 128 -13.94 20.02 7.82
CA GLU A 128 -15.35 19.68 7.91
C GLU A 128 -15.66 18.61 8.98
N ILE A 129 -14.66 17.82 9.37
CA ILE A 129 -14.84 16.70 10.30
C ILE A 129 -13.96 16.81 11.54
N VAL A 130 -12.64 17.03 11.34
CA VAL A 130 -11.69 16.96 12.46
C VAL A 130 -11.74 18.23 13.30
N LEU A 131 -11.64 19.41 12.68
CA LEU A 131 -11.73 20.71 13.39
C LEU A 131 -13.02 20.89 14.19
N PRO A 132 -14.21 20.59 13.63
CA PRO A 132 -15.47 20.75 14.35
C PRO A 132 -15.58 19.88 15.62
N ALA A 133 -14.94 18.69 15.63
CA ALA A 133 -14.94 17.82 16.79
C ALA A 133 -14.37 18.51 18.05
N PHE A 134 -13.46 19.46 17.88
CA PHE A 134 -12.82 20.20 18.98
C PHE A 134 -13.53 21.49 19.38
N GLY A 135 -14.67 21.82 18.78
CA GLY A 135 -15.52 22.95 19.19
C GLY A 135 -14.82 24.32 19.19
N GLY A 136 -13.79 24.52 18.38
CA GLY A 136 -13.00 25.76 18.35
C GLY A 136 -12.05 25.95 19.54
N SER A 137 -11.72 24.88 20.27
CA SER A 137 -10.79 24.94 21.40
C SER A 137 -9.43 25.52 21.00
N PRO A 138 -8.93 26.55 21.73
CA PRO A 138 -7.60 27.12 21.47
C PRO A 138 -6.46 26.13 21.85
N LEU A 139 -6.78 25.06 22.55
CA LEU A 139 -5.82 24.03 22.94
C LEU A 139 -5.51 23.04 21.83
N VAL A 140 -6.16 23.16 20.65
CA VAL A 140 -5.92 22.26 19.53
C VAL A 140 -5.57 23.05 18.28
N ALA A 141 -4.61 22.53 17.52
CA ALA A 141 -4.41 22.88 16.13
C ALA A 141 -4.47 21.62 15.27
N VAL A 142 -5.14 21.69 14.13
CA VAL A 142 -5.23 20.58 13.19
C VAL A 142 -4.30 20.83 12.02
N VAL A 143 -3.55 19.78 11.66
CA VAL A 143 -2.58 19.76 10.56
C VAL A 143 -2.84 18.52 9.71
N SER A 144 -2.75 18.62 8.40
CA SER A 144 -2.72 17.47 7.49
C SER A 144 -1.26 17.10 7.23
N ASN A 145 -0.89 15.85 7.47
CA ASN A 145 0.45 15.33 7.23
C ASN A 145 0.36 13.97 6.53
N PRO A 146 -0.03 13.95 5.26
CA PRO A 146 -0.19 12.72 4.50
C PRO A 146 1.13 11.94 4.41
N GLU A 147 1.01 10.62 4.26
CA GLU A 147 2.11 9.71 4.07
C GLU A 147 2.30 9.35 2.59
N PHE A 148 3.51 8.96 2.21
CA PHE A 148 3.86 8.51 0.86
C PHE A 148 4.64 7.19 0.90
N LEU A 149 4.33 6.35 1.89
CA LEU A 149 4.98 5.08 2.14
C LEU A 149 4.49 4.02 1.15
N ARG A 150 5.39 3.19 0.67
CA ARG A 150 5.07 2.02 -0.16
C ARG A 150 5.27 0.76 0.65
N GLU A 151 4.25 -0.10 0.71
CA GLU A 151 4.34 -1.41 1.34
C GLU A 151 5.51 -2.21 0.75
N GLY A 152 6.30 -2.86 1.63
CA GLY A 152 7.54 -3.55 1.27
C GLY A 152 8.76 -2.63 1.11
N ALA A 153 8.61 -1.31 1.30
CA ALA A 153 9.68 -0.32 1.28
C ALA A 153 9.41 0.85 2.24
N ALA A 154 8.43 0.71 3.13
CA ALA A 154 7.91 1.82 3.92
C ALA A 154 8.92 2.35 4.94
N VAL A 155 9.73 1.50 5.53
CA VAL A 155 10.81 1.93 6.43
C VAL A 155 11.82 2.80 5.67
N ARG A 156 12.25 2.37 4.48
CA ARG A 156 13.16 3.15 3.63
C ARG A 156 12.51 4.46 3.18
N ASP A 157 11.26 4.40 2.69
CA ASP A 157 10.52 5.58 2.23
C ASP A 157 10.30 6.61 3.35
N PHE A 158 10.22 6.17 4.60
CA PHE A 158 10.17 7.06 5.74
C PHE A 158 11.52 7.66 6.08
N MET A 159 12.59 6.87 6.07
CA MET A 159 13.94 7.33 6.45
C MET A 159 14.61 8.17 5.36
N GLU A 160 14.25 7.94 4.10
CA GLU A 160 14.74 8.63 2.91
C GLU A 160 13.55 9.16 2.08
N PRO A 161 12.73 10.06 2.65
CA PRO A 161 11.52 10.52 1.98
C PRO A 161 11.86 11.42 0.78
N SER A 162 11.24 11.13 -0.36
CA SER A 162 11.29 11.99 -1.53
C SER A 162 10.32 13.17 -1.44
N LEU A 163 9.32 13.07 -0.56
CA LEU A 163 8.27 14.08 -0.37
C LEU A 163 7.79 14.07 1.08
N LEU A 164 7.82 15.24 1.70
CA LEU A 164 7.20 15.49 3.01
C LEU A 164 6.24 16.66 2.86
N VAL A 165 4.96 16.45 3.17
CA VAL A 165 3.92 17.47 3.05
C VAL A 165 3.31 17.73 4.42
N VAL A 166 3.19 19.00 4.77
CA VAL A 166 2.55 19.46 6.00
C VAL A 166 1.60 20.61 5.64
N GLY A 167 0.31 20.40 5.86
CA GLY A 167 -0.73 21.38 5.55
C GLY A 167 -1.44 21.89 6.80
N GLY A 168 -1.62 23.20 6.91
CA GLY A 168 -2.32 23.78 8.04
C GLY A 168 -2.53 25.28 7.91
N SER A 169 -3.41 25.82 8.76
CA SER A 169 -3.66 27.28 8.85
C SER A 169 -2.83 27.95 9.94
N SER A 170 -2.29 27.20 10.92
CA SER A 170 -1.43 27.72 11.98
C SER A 170 0.04 27.49 11.61
N PRO A 171 0.81 28.53 11.29
CA PRO A 171 2.23 28.40 10.95
C PRO A 171 3.05 27.69 12.05
N GLU A 172 2.75 28.01 13.31
CA GLU A 172 3.41 27.40 14.46
C GLU A 172 3.17 25.87 14.50
N ALA A 173 1.93 25.41 14.37
CA ALA A 173 1.57 24.01 14.38
C ALA A 173 2.19 23.25 13.19
N VAL A 174 2.18 23.87 12.00
CA VAL A 174 2.79 23.31 10.79
C VAL A 174 4.29 23.15 10.97
N HIS A 175 4.99 24.16 11.48
CA HIS A 175 6.43 24.08 11.73
C HIS A 175 6.76 23.03 12.80
N GLN A 176 5.93 22.90 13.84
CA GLN A 176 6.13 21.88 14.88
C GLN A 176 5.97 20.46 14.30
N VAL A 177 4.96 20.21 13.46
CA VAL A 177 4.81 18.92 12.76
C VAL A 177 5.94 18.68 11.77
N ALA A 178 6.35 19.69 11.01
CA ALA A 178 7.52 19.57 10.14
C ALA A 178 8.80 19.23 10.94
N GLY A 179 8.94 19.82 12.13
CA GLY A 179 10.06 19.59 13.03
C GLY A 179 10.20 18.18 13.57
N ILE A 180 9.11 17.37 13.63
CA ILE A 180 9.24 15.96 14.04
C ILE A 180 10.03 15.11 13.04
N TYR A 181 10.21 15.60 11.82
CA TYR A 181 11.01 14.97 10.76
C TYR A 181 12.42 15.57 10.63
N SER A 182 12.82 16.42 11.60
CA SER A 182 14.17 16.99 11.60
C SER A 182 15.22 15.87 11.69
N GLY A 183 16.23 15.95 10.85
CA GLY A 183 17.24 14.88 10.70
C GLY A 183 17.01 13.96 9.49
N LEU A 184 15.87 14.04 8.81
CA LEU A 184 15.66 13.43 7.51
C LEU A 184 16.13 14.41 6.40
N ALA A 185 16.70 13.85 5.33
CA ALA A 185 17.24 14.66 4.21
C ALA A 185 16.11 15.07 3.24
N VAL A 186 15.09 15.78 3.73
CA VAL A 186 13.96 16.27 2.94
C VAL A 186 13.50 17.63 3.43
N GLU A 187 13.22 18.54 2.49
CA GLU A 187 12.60 19.82 2.81
C GLU A 187 11.06 19.68 2.83
N PRO A 188 10.39 20.07 3.94
CA PRO A 188 8.94 19.99 4.02
C PRO A 188 8.24 20.94 3.05
N SER A 189 7.31 20.43 2.26
CA SER A 189 6.36 21.24 1.48
C SER A 189 5.23 21.72 2.39
N ILE A 190 5.27 23.00 2.76
CA ILE A 190 4.26 23.64 3.61
C ILE A 190 3.15 24.21 2.73
N VAL A 191 1.92 23.77 2.94
CA VAL A 191 0.76 24.10 2.10
C VAL A 191 -0.51 24.30 2.93
N ALA A 192 -1.61 24.71 2.30
CA ALA A 192 -2.93 24.74 2.95
C ALA A 192 -3.43 23.32 3.26
N LEU A 193 -4.35 23.17 4.24
CA LEU A 193 -4.92 21.88 4.65
C LEU A 193 -5.44 21.06 3.46
N ARG A 194 -6.36 21.65 2.68
CA ARG A 194 -6.98 20.97 1.51
C ARG A 194 -5.96 20.61 0.44
N THR A 195 -4.92 21.42 0.30
CA THR A 195 -3.85 21.13 -0.66
C THR A 195 -3.04 19.90 -0.23
N ALA A 196 -2.70 19.79 1.05
CA ALA A 196 -1.99 18.61 1.58
C ALA A 196 -2.82 17.34 1.39
N GLU A 197 -4.12 17.38 1.70
CA GLU A 197 -5.05 16.28 1.49
C GLU A 197 -5.10 15.87 0.02
N MET A 198 -5.16 16.84 -0.92
CA MET A 198 -5.24 16.57 -2.36
C MET A 198 -3.94 16.00 -2.93
N ILE A 199 -2.78 16.43 -2.44
CA ILE A 199 -1.47 15.95 -2.93
C ILE A 199 -1.38 14.42 -2.79
N LYS A 200 -1.86 13.85 -1.69
CA LYS A 200 -1.87 12.40 -1.49
C LYS A 200 -2.65 11.67 -2.58
N TYR A 201 -3.87 12.14 -2.87
CA TYR A 201 -4.69 11.55 -3.95
C TYR A 201 -4.04 11.72 -5.32
N ALA A 202 -3.49 12.90 -5.58
CA ALA A 202 -2.80 13.18 -6.84
C ALA A 202 -1.61 12.23 -7.06
N CYS A 203 -0.79 12.02 -6.03
CA CYS A 203 0.34 11.08 -6.10
C CYS A 203 -0.12 9.65 -6.38
N ASN A 204 -1.11 9.16 -5.62
CA ASN A 204 -1.61 7.80 -5.79
C ASN A 204 -2.30 7.61 -7.15
N ALA A 205 -3.14 8.57 -7.57
CA ALA A 205 -3.78 8.55 -8.89
C ALA A 205 -2.74 8.56 -10.01
N PHE A 206 -1.71 9.39 -9.88
CA PHE A 206 -0.64 9.46 -10.88
C PHE A 206 0.18 8.15 -10.96
N HIS A 207 0.44 7.50 -9.83
CA HIS A 207 1.07 6.17 -9.84
C HIS A 207 0.22 5.16 -10.62
N ALA A 208 -1.10 5.13 -10.34
CA ALA A 208 -2.01 4.24 -11.05
C ALA A 208 -2.09 4.53 -12.56
N VAL A 209 -2.14 5.81 -12.94
CA VAL A 209 -2.12 6.23 -14.36
C VAL A 209 -0.83 5.77 -15.05
N LYS A 210 0.33 5.92 -14.39
CA LYS A 210 1.61 5.47 -14.96
C LYS A 210 1.62 3.98 -15.27
N ILE A 211 1.11 3.15 -14.36
CA ILE A 211 1.05 1.69 -14.57
C ILE A 211 0.14 1.36 -15.75
N SER A 212 -1.08 1.91 -15.75
CA SER A 212 -2.05 1.65 -16.83
C SER A 212 -1.56 2.14 -18.17
N PHE A 213 -0.91 3.29 -18.21
CA PHE A 213 -0.29 3.82 -19.42
C PHE A 213 0.78 2.85 -19.97
N ALA A 214 1.69 2.38 -19.12
CA ALA A 214 2.74 1.47 -19.53
C ALA A 214 2.15 0.15 -20.05
N ASN A 215 1.13 -0.38 -19.39
CA ASN A 215 0.46 -1.61 -19.81
C ASN A 215 -0.27 -1.44 -21.14
N GLU A 216 -0.98 -0.33 -21.36
CA GLU A 216 -1.66 -0.06 -22.64
C GLU A 216 -0.67 0.11 -23.78
N ILE A 217 0.44 0.81 -23.57
CA ILE A 217 1.52 0.93 -24.55
C ILE A 217 2.14 -0.44 -24.83
N GLY A 218 2.40 -1.24 -23.79
CA GLY A 218 2.93 -2.60 -23.95
C GLY A 218 2.01 -3.51 -24.73
N ALA A 219 0.70 -3.48 -24.45
CA ALA A 219 -0.29 -4.25 -25.17
C ALA A 219 -0.38 -3.84 -26.64
N LEU A 220 -0.38 -2.55 -26.94
CA LEU A 220 -0.38 -2.05 -28.32
C LEU A 220 0.91 -2.42 -29.05
N ALA A 221 2.06 -2.26 -28.40
CA ALA A 221 3.36 -2.63 -28.94
C ALA A 221 3.41 -4.12 -29.33
N GLY A 222 2.91 -5.01 -28.46
CA GLY A 222 2.82 -6.44 -28.73
C GLY A 222 1.97 -6.77 -29.97
N GLN A 223 0.83 -6.08 -30.18
CA GLN A 223 0.00 -6.23 -31.37
C GLN A 223 0.73 -5.79 -32.67
N LEU A 224 1.68 -4.89 -32.52
CA LEU A 224 2.47 -4.38 -33.66
C LEU A 224 3.80 -5.15 -33.85
N GLY A 225 4.05 -6.19 -33.06
CA GLY A 225 5.32 -6.92 -33.08
C GLY A 225 6.50 -6.11 -32.52
N ILE A 226 6.21 -5.10 -31.68
CA ILE A 226 7.19 -4.22 -31.06
C ILE A 226 7.40 -4.68 -29.61
N ASP A 227 8.61 -4.61 -29.10
CA ASP A 227 8.90 -4.84 -27.70
C ASP A 227 8.44 -3.65 -26.83
N GLY A 228 7.33 -3.83 -26.09
CA GLY A 228 6.78 -2.79 -25.24
C GLY A 228 7.69 -2.41 -24.08
N ALA A 229 8.53 -3.32 -23.57
CA ALA A 229 9.48 -3.00 -22.54
C ALA A 229 10.59 -2.09 -23.06
N GLU A 230 11.10 -2.33 -24.30
CA GLU A 230 12.08 -1.47 -24.94
C GLU A 230 11.53 -0.05 -25.17
N VAL A 231 10.25 0.05 -25.56
CA VAL A 231 9.56 1.34 -25.72
C VAL A 231 9.57 2.10 -24.38
N MET A 232 9.15 1.44 -23.31
CA MET A 232 9.04 2.08 -21.98
C MET A 232 10.41 2.36 -21.34
N GLU A 233 11.40 1.49 -21.53
CA GLU A 233 12.78 1.74 -21.09
C GLU A 233 13.37 2.98 -21.80
N THR A 234 13.11 3.13 -23.10
CA THR A 234 13.54 4.30 -23.86
C THR A 234 12.84 5.56 -23.39
N LEU A 235 11.52 5.50 -23.18
CA LEU A 235 10.73 6.59 -22.62
C LEU A 235 11.27 7.04 -21.25
N CYS A 236 11.65 6.08 -20.41
CA CYS A 236 12.20 6.36 -19.08
C CYS A 236 13.63 6.96 -19.10
N ARG A 237 14.34 6.97 -20.23
CA ARG A 237 15.64 7.66 -20.35
C ARG A 237 15.50 9.18 -20.43
N ASP A 238 14.33 9.68 -20.77
CA ASP A 238 14.05 11.11 -20.72
C ASP A 238 13.76 11.54 -19.30
N HIS A 239 14.81 11.99 -18.61
CA HIS A 239 14.73 12.54 -17.26
C HIS A 239 14.24 14.00 -17.24
N SER A 240 14.06 14.62 -18.40
CA SER A 240 13.63 16.02 -18.49
C SER A 240 12.10 16.13 -18.54
N LEU A 241 11.43 15.14 -19.13
CA LEU A 241 9.97 15.15 -19.36
C LEU A 241 9.26 13.99 -18.63
N ASN A 242 9.88 12.81 -18.57
CA ASN A 242 9.31 11.61 -17.97
C ASN A 242 9.88 11.41 -16.57
N ILE A 243 9.11 11.60 -15.58
CA ILE A 243 9.49 11.89 -14.20
C ILE A 243 10.33 10.79 -13.54
N SER A 244 9.99 9.50 -13.71
CA SER A 244 10.63 8.39 -13.03
C SER A 244 10.35 7.07 -13.76
N PRO A 245 11.29 6.12 -13.81
CA PRO A 245 11.04 4.80 -14.33
C PRO A 245 10.13 3.94 -13.46
N ALA A 246 9.86 4.36 -12.22
CA ALA A 246 8.97 3.63 -11.33
C ALA A 246 7.55 3.59 -11.91
N TYR A 247 6.99 2.39 -11.99
CA TYR A 247 5.65 2.11 -12.54
C TYR A 247 5.47 2.38 -14.04
N LEU A 248 6.52 2.74 -14.78
CA LEU A 248 6.48 2.94 -16.23
C LEU A 248 7.04 1.73 -16.98
N LYS A 249 6.72 0.54 -16.56
CA LYS A 249 7.02 -0.71 -17.24
C LYS A 249 5.73 -1.46 -17.50
N PRO A 250 5.56 -2.03 -18.71
CA PRO A 250 4.48 -2.99 -18.94
C PRO A 250 4.58 -4.14 -17.94
N GLY A 251 3.42 -4.64 -17.52
CA GLY A 251 3.37 -5.70 -16.52
C GLY A 251 1.94 -6.07 -16.17
N PHE A 252 1.75 -6.74 -15.06
CA PHE A 252 0.45 -7.18 -14.59
C PHE A 252 -0.41 -6.02 -14.09
N ALA A 253 -1.69 -6.28 -13.90
CA ALA A 253 -2.62 -5.33 -13.32
C ALA A 253 -2.15 -4.88 -11.93
N PHE A 254 -2.36 -3.61 -11.59
CA PHE A 254 -2.09 -3.13 -10.24
C PHE A 254 -3.20 -3.52 -9.28
N GLY A 255 -2.84 -3.64 -8.01
CA GLY A 255 -3.75 -3.93 -6.91
C GLY A 255 -3.29 -3.27 -5.61
N GLY A 256 -3.61 -3.92 -4.51
CA GLY A 256 -3.32 -3.42 -3.18
C GLY A 256 -4.39 -2.48 -2.63
N SER A 257 -4.25 -2.15 -1.36
CA SER A 257 -5.26 -1.40 -0.62
C SER A 257 -5.35 0.09 -0.96
N CYS A 258 -4.37 0.65 -1.69
CA CYS A 258 -4.25 2.10 -1.91
C CYS A 258 -4.76 2.54 -3.28
N LEU A 259 -4.11 2.11 -4.37
CA LEU A 259 -4.39 2.66 -5.70
C LEU A 259 -5.85 2.50 -6.14
N PRO A 260 -6.47 1.32 -6.04
CA PRO A 260 -7.86 1.16 -6.45
C PRO A 260 -8.82 1.96 -5.56
N LYS A 261 -8.57 1.97 -4.24
CA LYS A 261 -9.40 2.70 -3.28
C LYS A 261 -9.37 4.21 -3.55
N ASP A 262 -8.17 4.79 -3.69
CA ASP A 262 -8.01 6.23 -3.86
C ASP A 262 -8.55 6.72 -5.20
N LEU A 263 -8.39 5.93 -6.27
CA LEU A 263 -9.02 6.21 -7.55
C LEU A 263 -10.56 6.23 -7.46
N ARG A 264 -11.15 5.19 -6.84
CA ARG A 264 -12.61 5.16 -6.63
C ARG A 264 -13.08 6.36 -5.83
N ALA A 265 -12.36 6.69 -4.78
CA ALA A 265 -12.68 7.82 -3.93
C ALA A 265 -12.63 9.16 -4.69
N LEU A 266 -11.61 9.36 -5.52
CA LEU A 266 -11.46 10.58 -6.33
C LEU A 266 -12.55 10.69 -7.39
N VAL A 267 -12.83 9.62 -8.12
CA VAL A 267 -13.89 9.56 -9.14
C VAL A 267 -15.26 9.80 -8.50
N TYR A 268 -15.54 9.16 -7.36
CA TYR A 268 -16.77 9.39 -6.62
C TYR A 268 -16.95 10.87 -6.24
N ARG A 269 -15.89 11.50 -5.70
CA ARG A 269 -15.95 12.92 -5.33
C ARG A 269 -16.14 13.82 -6.53
N ALA A 270 -15.46 13.56 -7.64
CA ALA A 270 -15.65 14.30 -8.89
C ALA A 270 -17.12 14.23 -9.38
N SER A 271 -17.71 13.03 -9.38
CA SER A 271 -19.11 12.85 -9.77
C SER A 271 -20.09 13.64 -8.86
N ARG A 272 -19.77 13.76 -7.55
CA ARG A 272 -20.59 14.59 -6.62
C ARG A 272 -20.45 16.08 -6.85
N LEU A 273 -19.48 16.51 -7.62
CA LEU A 273 -19.24 17.90 -8.04
C LEU A 273 -19.66 18.15 -9.50
N ASP A 274 -20.36 17.18 -10.12
CA ASP A 274 -20.71 17.19 -11.54
C ASP A 274 -19.47 17.37 -12.46
N LEU A 275 -18.28 16.99 -11.97
CA LEU A 275 -17.02 17.07 -12.71
C LEU A 275 -16.73 15.71 -13.37
N LYS A 276 -16.57 15.72 -14.68
CA LYS A 276 -16.16 14.55 -15.47
C LYS A 276 -14.64 14.46 -15.52
N LEU A 277 -14.10 13.29 -15.18
CA LEU A 277 -12.66 12.97 -15.26
C LEU A 277 -12.45 11.68 -16.07
N PRO A 278 -12.67 11.71 -17.40
CA PRO A 278 -12.72 10.49 -18.22
C PRO A 278 -11.46 9.63 -18.12
N MET A 279 -10.28 10.24 -18.05
CA MET A 279 -9.01 9.50 -17.91
C MET A 279 -8.95 8.75 -16.57
N LEU A 280 -9.28 9.41 -15.47
CA LEU A 280 -9.28 8.77 -14.15
C LEU A 280 -10.40 7.73 -14.03
N GLU A 281 -11.55 7.98 -14.64
CA GLU A 281 -12.67 7.03 -14.71
C GLU A 281 -12.29 5.79 -15.51
N SER A 282 -11.42 5.91 -16.51
CA SER A 282 -10.98 4.79 -17.36
C SER A 282 -9.84 3.97 -16.76
N VAL A 283 -9.16 4.44 -15.71
CA VAL A 283 -7.96 3.76 -15.18
C VAL A 283 -8.29 2.38 -14.60
N LEU A 284 -9.36 2.25 -13.79
CA LEU A 284 -9.77 0.94 -13.26
C LEU A 284 -10.31 0.01 -14.34
N PRO A 285 -11.18 0.44 -15.26
CA PRO A 285 -11.53 -0.36 -16.44
C PRO A 285 -10.31 -0.81 -17.26
N SER A 286 -9.34 0.08 -17.48
CA SER A 286 -8.08 -0.25 -18.17
C SER A 286 -7.28 -1.32 -17.41
N ASN A 287 -7.19 -1.19 -16.08
CA ASN A 287 -6.53 -2.18 -15.23
C ASN A 287 -7.25 -3.54 -15.26
N SER A 288 -8.59 -3.55 -15.27
CA SER A 288 -9.37 -4.78 -15.42
C SER A 288 -9.13 -5.46 -16.78
N ALA A 289 -9.05 -4.68 -17.84
CA ALA A 289 -8.72 -5.22 -19.17
C ALA A 289 -7.32 -5.87 -19.21
N GLN A 290 -6.36 -5.37 -18.43
CA GLN A 290 -5.05 -6.01 -18.29
C GLN A 290 -5.16 -7.37 -17.58
N LEU A 291 -5.97 -7.46 -16.52
CA LEU A 291 -6.25 -8.72 -15.85
C LEU A 291 -6.94 -9.72 -16.80
N ASP A 292 -7.93 -9.25 -17.57
CA ASP A 292 -8.65 -10.09 -18.55
C ASP A 292 -7.70 -10.64 -19.62
N ARG A 293 -6.72 -9.85 -20.10
CA ARG A 293 -5.68 -10.34 -21.02
C ARG A 293 -4.84 -11.45 -20.39
N ALA A 294 -4.41 -11.27 -19.15
CA ALA A 294 -3.64 -12.29 -18.45
C ALA A 294 -4.43 -13.59 -18.25
N ILE A 295 -5.71 -13.47 -17.90
CA ILE A 295 -6.63 -14.60 -17.77
C ILE A 295 -6.79 -15.34 -19.12
N ALA A 296 -7.00 -14.58 -20.21
CA ALA A 296 -7.15 -15.16 -21.54
C ALA A 296 -5.90 -15.96 -21.95
N VAL A 297 -4.71 -15.37 -21.79
CA VAL A 297 -3.43 -16.06 -22.06
C VAL A 297 -3.29 -17.33 -21.22
N ALA A 298 -3.59 -17.26 -19.92
CA ALA A 298 -3.48 -18.41 -19.02
C ALA A 298 -4.49 -19.53 -19.36
N LEU A 299 -5.67 -19.19 -19.86
CA LEU A 299 -6.69 -20.17 -20.27
C LEU A 299 -6.44 -20.80 -21.63
N ASP A 300 -5.74 -20.11 -22.55
CA ASP A 300 -5.41 -20.61 -23.89
C ASP A 300 -4.29 -21.67 -23.88
N LEU A 301 -3.57 -21.79 -22.80
CA LEU A 301 -2.50 -22.79 -22.68
C LEU A 301 -3.06 -24.22 -22.54
N PRO A 302 -2.40 -25.20 -23.21
CA PRO A 302 -2.78 -26.61 -23.08
C PRO A 302 -2.42 -27.14 -21.67
N GLY A 303 -3.24 -28.05 -21.12
CA GLY A 303 -3.06 -28.63 -19.78
C GLY A 303 -3.96 -28.00 -18.74
N GLU A 304 -4.03 -28.64 -17.57
CA GLU A 304 -4.98 -28.26 -16.52
C GLU A 304 -4.29 -27.65 -15.28
N ARG A 305 -2.98 -27.96 -15.08
CA ARG A 305 -2.28 -27.68 -13.84
C ARG A 305 -1.41 -26.42 -14.00
N ILE A 306 -1.77 -25.39 -13.26
CA ILE A 306 -1.10 -24.10 -13.32
C ILE A 306 -0.39 -23.84 -12.00
N GLY A 307 0.95 -23.70 -12.06
CA GLY A 307 1.76 -23.19 -10.96
C GLY A 307 1.79 -21.68 -11.00
N VAL A 308 1.67 -21.03 -9.85
CA VAL A 308 1.77 -19.57 -9.75
C VAL A 308 2.85 -19.20 -8.75
N PHE A 309 3.82 -18.42 -9.20
CA PHE A 309 4.85 -17.85 -8.35
C PHE A 309 4.47 -16.43 -7.96
N GLY A 310 4.22 -16.22 -6.66
CA GLY A 310 3.77 -14.96 -6.08
C GLY A 310 2.24 -14.86 -5.97
N LEU A 311 1.75 -14.43 -4.82
CA LEU A 311 0.33 -14.27 -4.50
C LEU A 311 -0.02 -12.85 -4.09
N ALA A 312 0.86 -12.19 -3.32
CA ALA A 312 0.66 -10.80 -2.93
C ALA A 312 0.68 -9.87 -4.16
N PHE A 313 0.04 -8.72 -4.03
CA PHE A 313 -0.06 -7.77 -5.15
C PHE A 313 1.30 -7.17 -5.58
N LYS A 314 2.34 -7.34 -4.79
CA LYS A 314 3.75 -6.99 -5.09
C LYS A 314 4.72 -7.75 -4.18
N GLU A 315 6.02 -7.58 -4.44
CA GLU A 315 7.10 -8.16 -3.64
C GLU A 315 7.16 -7.59 -2.21
N ASN A 316 7.70 -8.38 -1.29
CA ASN A 316 8.01 -7.98 0.09
C ASN A 316 6.79 -7.51 0.90
N THR A 317 5.62 -8.08 0.66
CA THR A 317 4.41 -7.86 1.45
C THR A 317 3.60 -9.14 1.56
N ASP A 318 2.85 -9.26 2.62
CA ASP A 318 1.84 -10.29 2.84
C ASP A 318 0.41 -9.80 2.53
N ASP A 319 0.28 -8.57 2.03
CA ASP A 319 -1.02 -7.97 1.73
C ASP A 319 -1.62 -8.53 0.44
N LEU A 320 -2.76 -9.22 0.57
CA LEU A 320 -3.51 -9.81 -0.54
C LEU A 320 -4.76 -8.99 -0.92
N ARG A 321 -5.02 -7.88 -0.23
CA ARG A 321 -6.22 -7.08 -0.50
C ARG A 321 -6.20 -6.51 -1.91
N GLU A 322 -7.27 -6.74 -2.64
CA GLU A 322 -7.40 -6.34 -4.05
C GLU A 322 -6.21 -6.80 -4.92
N SER A 323 -5.56 -7.91 -4.56
CA SER A 323 -4.50 -8.49 -5.40
C SER A 323 -5.09 -9.01 -6.71
N PRO A 324 -4.60 -8.57 -7.87
CA PRO A 324 -5.07 -9.08 -9.15
C PRO A 324 -4.71 -10.56 -9.34
N VAL A 325 -3.70 -11.06 -8.64
CA VAL A 325 -3.36 -12.48 -8.63
C VAL A 325 -4.50 -13.29 -8.01
N VAL A 326 -5.09 -12.81 -6.91
CA VAL A 326 -6.24 -13.46 -6.26
C VAL A 326 -7.40 -13.61 -7.25
N LEU A 327 -7.76 -12.53 -7.96
CA LEU A 327 -8.83 -12.56 -8.97
C LEU A 327 -8.50 -13.49 -10.15
N LEU A 328 -7.24 -13.51 -10.58
CA LEU A 328 -6.74 -14.45 -11.59
C LEU A 328 -6.94 -15.90 -11.13
N LEU A 329 -6.53 -16.24 -9.91
CA LEU A 329 -6.66 -17.58 -9.34
C LEU A 329 -8.12 -18.02 -9.24
N GLU A 330 -9.00 -17.17 -8.71
CA GLU A 330 -10.43 -17.44 -8.61
C GLU A 330 -11.04 -17.74 -9.99
N THR A 331 -10.67 -16.94 -10.99
CA THR A 331 -11.17 -17.14 -12.35
C THR A 331 -10.66 -18.45 -12.95
N LEU A 332 -9.37 -18.76 -12.81
CA LEU A 332 -8.78 -20.00 -13.31
C LEU A 332 -9.43 -21.23 -12.66
N ILE A 333 -9.63 -21.21 -11.34
CA ILE A 333 -10.30 -22.27 -10.61
C ILE A 333 -11.76 -22.38 -11.05
N GLY A 334 -12.46 -21.26 -11.18
CA GLY A 334 -13.86 -21.24 -11.67
C GLY A 334 -14.02 -21.76 -13.10
N LYS A 335 -12.94 -21.70 -13.91
CA LYS A 335 -12.88 -22.29 -15.27
C LYS A 335 -12.36 -23.74 -15.28
N GLY A 336 -12.21 -24.36 -14.11
CA GLY A 336 -11.82 -25.76 -13.97
C GLY A 336 -10.32 -26.04 -14.01
N ARG A 337 -9.47 -25.00 -13.97
CA ARG A 337 -8.04 -25.20 -13.87
C ARG A 337 -7.65 -25.61 -12.44
N LYS A 338 -6.66 -26.47 -12.32
CA LYS A 338 -6.05 -26.85 -11.05
C LYS A 338 -4.89 -25.89 -10.79
N VAL A 339 -4.86 -25.30 -9.60
CA VAL A 339 -3.89 -24.26 -9.29
C VAL A 339 -3.09 -24.63 -8.04
N ARG A 340 -1.77 -24.41 -8.08
CA ARG A 340 -0.89 -24.36 -6.91
C ARG A 340 -0.12 -23.06 -6.91
N VAL A 341 0.08 -22.51 -5.72
CA VAL A 341 0.73 -21.22 -5.53
C VAL A 341 1.94 -21.38 -4.64
N HIS A 342 3.07 -20.82 -5.03
CA HIS A 342 4.22 -20.66 -4.16
C HIS A 342 4.53 -19.19 -3.98
N ASP A 343 4.46 -18.70 -2.76
CA ASP A 343 4.88 -17.34 -2.38
C ASP A 343 5.74 -17.42 -1.12
N PRO A 344 7.03 -17.01 -1.18
CA PRO A 344 7.94 -17.15 -0.05
C PRO A 344 7.59 -16.25 1.15
N HIS A 345 6.70 -15.24 0.96
CA HIS A 345 6.32 -14.28 1.99
C HIS A 345 4.93 -14.54 2.57
N ILE A 346 4.19 -15.51 2.04
CA ILE A 346 2.83 -15.82 2.49
C ILE A 346 2.85 -17.03 3.41
N GLN A 347 2.77 -16.78 4.70
CA GLN A 347 2.57 -17.79 5.74
C GLN A 347 1.22 -17.57 6.38
N LEU A 348 0.22 -18.40 6.03
CA LEU A 348 -1.17 -18.21 6.47
C LEU A 348 -1.33 -18.12 7.99
N GLY A 349 -0.48 -18.81 8.75
CA GLY A 349 -0.49 -18.77 10.21
C GLY A 349 -0.02 -17.43 10.80
N GLU A 350 0.67 -16.60 10.04
CA GLU A 350 1.19 -15.30 10.47
C GLU A 350 0.35 -14.13 9.94
N ILE A 351 -0.55 -14.39 8.99
CA ILE A 351 -1.46 -13.36 8.47
C ILE A 351 -2.65 -13.21 9.41
N TYR A 352 -2.97 -11.95 9.79
CA TYR A 352 -4.10 -11.68 10.67
C TYR A 352 -4.84 -10.38 10.31
N GLY A 353 -5.91 -10.07 11.05
CA GLY A 353 -6.64 -8.80 10.95
C GLY A 353 -7.47 -8.68 9.67
N SER A 354 -7.39 -7.53 9.02
CA SER A 354 -8.16 -7.25 7.80
C SER A 354 -7.68 -8.05 6.59
N ASN A 355 -6.38 -8.31 6.51
CA ASN A 355 -5.79 -9.11 5.43
C ASN A 355 -6.26 -10.57 5.52
N GLN A 356 -6.19 -11.19 6.70
CA GLN A 356 -6.70 -12.54 6.92
C GLN A 356 -8.20 -12.66 6.55
N ARG A 357 -9.02 -11.70 7.01
CA ARG A 357 -10.46 -11.69 6.67
C ARG A 357 -10.71 -11.57 5.18
N TYR A 358 -9.93 -10.75 4.49
CA TYR A 358 -10.02 -10.64 3.03
C TYR A 358 -9.71 -11.98 2.35
N ILE A 359 -8.60 -12.62 2.71
CA ILE A 359 -8.17 -13.91 2.17
C ILE A 359 -9.25 -14.98 2.38
N MET A 360 -9.75 -15.12 3.60
CA MET A 360 -10.74 -16.12 3.95
C MET A 360 -12.10 -15.90 3.25
N ASN A 361 -12.41 -14.66 2.85
CA ASN A 361 -13.60 -14.34 2.08
C ASN A 361 -13.40 -14.50 0.57
N ALA A 362 -12.25 -14.09 0.06
CA ALA A 362 -11.96 -14.12 -1.38
C ALA A 362 -11.55 -15.54 -1.83
N ILE A 363 -10.64 -16.20 -1.11
CA ILE A 363 -10.20 -17.56 -1.41
C ILE A 363 -10.24 -18.39 -0.13
N PRO A 364 -11.41 -18.87 0.33
CA PRO A 364 -11.55 -19.64 1.56
C PRO A 364 -10.67 -20.91 1.61
N HIS A 365 -10.33 -21.45 0.45
CA HIS A 365 -9.55 -22.67 0.28
C HIS A 365 -8.07 -22.40 -0.03
N ILE A 366 -7.58 -21.19 0.17
CA ILE A 366 -6.19 -20.79 -0.16
C ILE A 366 -5.15 -21.73 0.47
N GLY A 367 -5.40 -22.21 1.68
CA GLY A 367 -4.50 -23.17 2.36
C GLY A 367 -4.25 -24.46 1.58
N ASN A 368 -5.22 -24.87 0.74
CA ASN A 368 -5.07 -26.05 -0.12
C ASN A 368 -4.34 -25.74 -1.42
N LEU A 369 -4.15 -24.47 -1.76
CA LEU A 369 -3.49 -24.01 -2.97
C LEU A 369 -2.02 -23.67 -2.74
N LEU A 370 -1.67 -23.29 -1.51
CA LEU A 370 -0.29 -22.93 -1.16
C LEU A 370 0.59 -24.17 -1.10
N ASP A 371 1.75 -24.05 -1.73
CA ASP A 371 2.80 -25.07 -1.71
C ASP A 371 4.06 -24.42 -1.13
N ASP A 372 4.50 -24.91 0.03
CA ASP A 372 5.69 -24.38 0.72
C ASP A 372 6.99 -24.69 -0.05
N GLN A 373 6.94 -25.68 -0.94
CA GLN A 373 8.09 -26.15 -1.70
C GLN A 373 7.97 -25.76 -3.18
N LEU A 374 8.78 -24.81 -3.62
CA LEU A 374 8.83 -24.39 -5.02
C LEU A 374 8.98 -25.57 -6.00
N ASP A 375 9.90 -26.51 -5.72
CA ASP A 375 10.16 -27.65 -6.60
C ASP A 375 8.97 -28.61 -6.70
N ALA A 376 8.19 -28.76 -5.65
CA ALA A 376 6.97 -29.55 -5.67
C ALA A 376 5.94 -28.92 -6.63
N MET A 377 5.75 -27.61 -6.55
CA MET A 377 4.89 -26.87 -7.49
C MET A 377 5.41 -26.98 -8.92
N LEU A 378 6.72 -26.76 -9.16
CA LEU A 378 7.33 -26.83 -10.49
C LEU A 378 7.17 -28.22 -11.12
N THR A 379 7.37 -29.29 -10.34
CA THR A 379 7.20 -30.67 -10.81
C THR A 379 5.76 -30.97 -11.18
N TRP A 380 4.81 -30.45 -10.39
CA TRP A 380 3.38 -30.72 -10.57
C TRP A 380 2.76 -29.93 -11.73
N ALA A 381 3.19 -28.70 -11.97
CA ALA A 381 2.56 -27.79 -12.93
C ALA A 381 2.80 -28.20 -14.39
N ASP A 382 1.83 -27.93 -15.27
CA ASP A 382 1.97 -27.99 -16.72
C ASP A 382 2.57 -26.67 -17.25
N HIS A 383 2.19 -25.52 -16.64
CA HIS A 383 2.67 -24.16 -16.93
C HIS A 383 2.90 -23.39 -15.64
N ILE A 384 3.67 -22.33 -15.72
CA ILE A 384 3.96 -21.46 -14.57
C ILE A 384 3.66 -20.01 -14.92
N LEU A 385 2.82 -19.38 -14.11
CA LEU A 385 2.60 -17.94 -14.11
C LEU A 385 3.58 -17.29 -13.13
N VAL A 386 4.35 -16.33 -13.59
CA VAL A 386 5.26 -15.53 -12.74
C VAL A 386 4.58 -14.20 -12.46
N ALA A 387 3.97 -14.10 -11.28
CA ALA A 387 3.16 -12.96 -10.83
C ALA A 387 3.94 -11.99 -9.92
N GLN A 388 5.14 -12.39 -9.48
CA GLN A 388 6.08 -11.53 -8.75
C GLN A 388 7.48 -11.72 -9.31
N LYS A 389 8.35 -10.73 -9.09
CA LYS A 389 9.75 -10.82 -9.50
C LYS A 389 10.48 -11.85 -8.66
N PRO A 390 11.02 -12.91 -9.25
CA PRO A 390 11.77 -13.91 -8.53
C PRO A 390 13.18 -13.42 -8.19
N SER A 391 13.76 -13.92 -7.11
CA SER A 391 15.19 -13.79 -6.88
C SER A 391 16.00 -14.52 -7.97
N ALA A 392 17.27 -14.19 -8.15
CA ALA A 392 18.12 -14.84 -9.16
C ALA A 392 18.11 -16.36 -9.05
N ALA A 393 18.23 -16.90 -7.82
CA ALA A 393 18.19 -18.33 -7.57
C ALA A 393 16.83 -18.97 -7.92
N VAL A 394 15.73 -18.28 -7.64
CA VAL A 394 14.39 -18.74 -8.01
C VAL A 394 14.20 -18.68 -9.53
N GLN A 395 14.67 -17.62 -10.18
CA GLN A 395 14.62 -17.49 -11.64
C GLN A 395 15.34 -18.65 -12.34
N GLU A 396 16.53 -19.01 -11.86
CA GLU A 396 17.27 -20.17 -12.39
C GLU A 396 16.46 -21.47 -12.27
N ARG A 397 15.79 -21.68 -11.14
CA ARG A 397 14.94 -22.87 -10.93
C ARG A 397 13.69 -22.87 -11.82
N LEU A 398 13.03 -21.71 -11.96
CA LEU A 398 11.89 -21.55 -12.88
C LEU A 398 12.29 -21.95 -14.29
N VAL A 399 13.41 -21.42 -14.78
CA VAL A 399 13.93 -21.71 -16.12
C VAL A 399 14.37 -23.18 -16.25
N ALA A 400 15.12 -23.70 -15.29
CA ALA A 400 15.58 -25.09 -15.29
C ALA A 400 14.43 -26.11 -15.25
N SER A 401 13.23 -25.71 -14.82
CA SER A 401 12.04 -26.56 -14.85
C SER A 401 11.63 -27.02 -16.24
N GLY A 402 12.06 -26.29 -17.30
CA GLY A 402 11.70 -26.57 -18.69
C GLY A 402 10.21 -26.39 -19.01
N LYS A 403 9.43 -25.82 -18.06
CA LYS A 403 7.98 -25.57 -18.25
C LYS A 403 7.75 -24.28 -19.02
N PRO A 404 6.66 -24.18 -19.81
CA PRO A 404 6.25 -22.89 -20.35
C PRO A 404 6.01 -21.87 -19.24
N LEU A 405 6.63 -20.69 -19.37
CA LEU A 405 6.54 -19.60 -18.41
C LEU A 405 5.70 -18.47 -18.99
N ILE A 406 4.74 -17.97 -18.21
CA ILE A 406 4.03 -16.73 -18.51
C ILE A 406 4.51 -15.69 -17.53
N ASP A 407 5.26 -14.73 -18.02
CA ASP A 407 5.81 -13.64 -17.22
C ASP A 407 4.83 -12.46 -17.18
N LEU A 408 4.06 -12.36 -16.11
CA LEU A 408 3.08 -11.30 -15.91
C LEU A 408 3.75 -9.97 -15.54
N VAL A 409 4.96 -10.00 -14.98
CA VAL A 409 5.62 -8.82 -14.40
C VAL A 409 6.84 -8.34 -15.17
N GLY A 410 7.19 -9.00 -16.29
CA GLY A 410 8.34 -8.64 -17.09
C GLY A 410 9.68 -8.79 -16.36
N ALA A 411 9.75 -9.76 -15.45
CA ALA A 411 10.91 -9.96 -14.57
C ALA A 411 11.94 -10.95 -15.10
N LEU A 412 11.54 -11.82 -16.02
CA LEU A 412 12.43 -12.83 -16.61
C LEU A 412 13.29 -12.19 -17.70
N ARG A 413 14.56 -12.57 -17.76
CA ARG A 413 15.47 -12.05 -18.79
C ARG A 413 15.05 -12.50 -20.18
N ARG A 414 15.12 -11.60 -21.16
CA ARG A 414 14.72 -11.80 -22.56
C ARG A 414 15.54 -12.85 -23.31
N ASP A 415 16.66 -13.28 -22.74
CA ASP A 415 17.55 -14.30 -23.34
C ASP A 415 17.00 -15.73 -23.25
N LEU A 416 15.79 -15.88 -22.70
CA LEU A 416 15.11 -17.16 -22.59
C LEU A 416 14.24 -17.36 -23.86
N ASP A 417 14.84 -18.05 -24.82
CA ASP A 417 14.20 -18.46 -26.08
C ASP A 417 12.78 -19.04 -25.91
N ARG A 418 11.87 -18.53 -26.75
CA ARG A 418 10.61 -19.15 -27.26
C ARG A 418 9.60 -19.80 -26.30
N ALA A 419 9.89 -19.97 -25.02
CA ALA A 419 8.96 -20.57 -24.04
C ALA A 419 8.32 -19.55 -23.10
N THR A 420 8.72 -18.28 -23.17
CA THR A 420 8.18 -17.21 -22.30
C THR A 420 7.20 -16.35 -23.08
N VAL A 421 5.95 -16.29 -22.59
CA VAL A 421 4.92 -15.39 -23.11
C VAL A 421 4.81 -14.20 -22.15
N SER A 422 5.00 -12.99 -22.67
CA SER A 422 4.71 -11.75 -21.92
C SER A 422 3.27 -11.31 -22.18
N VAL A 423 2.58 -10.81 -21.17
CA VAL A 423 1.20 -10.32 -21.24
C VAL A 423 1.15 -8.80 -21.35
#